data_9824e48f20cf824b821a50681f9907e1
#
_entry.id   9824e48f20cf824b821a50681f9907e1
#
_cell.length_a   1.000
_cell.length_b   1.000
_cell.length_c   1.000
_cell.angle_alpha   90.00
_cell.angle_beta   90.00
_cell.angle_gamma   90.00
#
_symmetry.space_group_name_H-M   'P 1'
#
loop_
_entity.id
_entity.type
_entity.pdbx_description
1 polymer ?
#
loop_
_entity_poly.entity_id
_entity_poly.type
_entity_poly.pdbx_seq_one_letter_code
_entity_poly.pdbx_strand_id
1 'polypeptide(L)'
;MELNDIRIYIELYNNKSITKTAEKLNYTQSNISTRLIKLENEFNEVFFTRTKSGLEILPSAERFMSYALQIDQISNDLYDEFCVGNKETNIASTQLLSRLYFPFLYKCNTSAHLHTTSTKKLSRGFENKIFDIIITHAKANFEKDVICYEKSEVLCWAQSKQFANGDGETTSIIVSRDKGCPLRKASFSALTCEKSNMPVIEVDTLDLMLSLLRSINSVALLPQKIMNSENDMVEFSEFSPTSLNVFFYCNSKEHCMLLENLF
;
A
#
# COMPACT_ATOMS: atom_id res chain seq x y z
N MET A 1 -11.95 -29.97 -3.25
CA MET A 1 -11.57 -28.61 -3.70
C MET A 1 -10.21 -28.68 -4.37
N GLU A 2 -10.08 -28.09 -5.53
CA GLU A 2 -8.84 -27.98 -6.31
C GLU A 2 -8.41 -26.50 -6.36
N LEU A 3 -7.12 -26.20 -6.59
CA LEU A 3 -6.67 -24.81 -6.73
C LEU A 3 -7.40 -24.04 -7.84
N ASN A 4 -7.76 -24.74 -8.93
CA ASN A 4 -8.55 -24.15 -9.99
C ASN A 4 -9.97 -23.74 -9.54
N ASP A 5 -10.55 -24.43 -8.55
CA ASP A 5 -11.86 -24.06 -8.01
C ASP A 5 -11.76 -22.73 -7.26
N ILE A 6 -10.64 -22.52 -6.55
CA ILE A 6 -10.34 -21.25 -5.85
C ILE A 6 -10.18 -20.10 -6.84
N ARG A 7 -9.41 -20.29 -7.91
CA ARG A 7 -9.21 -19.26 -8.96
C ARG A 7 -10.50 -18.91 -9.68
N ILE A 8 -11.30 -19.91 -10.02
CA ILE A 8 -12.63 -19.70 -10.61
C ILE A 8 -13.53 -18.91 -9.66
N TYR A 9 -13.49 -19.25 -8.37
CA TYR A 9 -14.27 -18.57 -7.35
C TYR A 9 -13.87 -17.08 -7.24
N ILE A 10 -12.59 -16.76 -7.16
CA ILE A 10 -12.07 -15.38 -7.11
C ILE A 10 -12.53 -14.58 -8.33
N GLU A 11 -12.47 -15.16 -9.52
CA GLU A 11 -12.91 -14.51 -10.74
C GLU A 11 -14.45 -14.33 -10.81
N LEU A 12 -15.23 -15.29 -10.30
CA LEU A 12 -16.68 -15.15 -10.18
C LEU A 12 -17.06 -14.01 -9.23
N TYR A 13 -16.37 -13.91 -8.10
CA TYR A 13 -16.59 -12.84 -7.13
C TYR A 13 -16.31 -11.46 -7.73
N ASN A 14 -15.22 -11.31 -8.49
CA ASN A 14 -14.83 -10.06 -9.11
C ASN A 14 -15.75 -9.67 -10.30
N ASN A 15 -16.07 -10.63 -11.17
CA ASN A 15 -16.84 -10.36 -12.39
C ASN A 15 -18.36 -10.36 -12.17
N LYS A 16 -18.86 -11.01 -11.13
CA LYS A 16 -20.29 -11.22 -10.83
C LYS A 16 -21.07 -11.80 -12.01
N SER A 17 -20.39 -12.59 -12.85
CA SER A 17 -20.94 -13.12 -14.10
C SER A 17 -20.24 -14.41 -14.49
N ILE A 18 -21.02 -15.49 -14.66
CA ILE A 18 -20.51 -16.78 -15.13
C ILE A 18 -19.95 -16.66 -16.57
N THR A 19 -20.65 -15.92 -17.44
CA THR A 19 -20.23 -15.73 -18.84
C THR A 19 -18.87 -15.02 -18.92
N LYS A 20 -18.73 -13.88 -18.28
CA LYS A 20 -17.47 -13.12 -18.28
C LYS A 20 -16.31 -13.92 -17.66
N THR A 21 -16.58 -14.65 -16.59
CA THR A 21 -15.58 -15.51 -15.94
C THR A 21 -15.16 -16.65 -16.85
N ALA A 22 -16.10 -17.28 -17.55
CA ALA A 22 -15.83 -18.36 -18.52
C ALA A 22 -14.95 -17.84 -19.68
N GLU A 23 -15.29 -16.68 -20.25
CA GLU A 23 -14.49 -16.02 -21.30
C GLU A 23 -13.07 -15.69 -20.82
N LYS A 24 -12.94 -15.08 -19.64
CA LYS A 24 -11.64 -14.66 -19.08
C LYS A 24 -10.72 -15.85 -18.79
N LEU A 25 -11.27 -16.96 -18.32
CA LEU A 25 -10.50 -18.15 -17.94
C LEU A 25 -10.41 -19.19 -19.06
N ASN A 26 -10.97 -18.94 -20.24
CA ASN A 26 -11.07 -19.89 -21.36
C ASN A 26 -11.77 -21.22 -20.98
N TYR A 27 -12.83 -21.14 -20.18
CA TYR A 27 -13.71 -22.25 -19.83
C TYR A 27 -15.08 -22.10 -20.47
N THR A 28 -15.86 -23.21 -20.49
CA THR A 28 -17.29 -23.14 -20.81
C THR A 28 -18.08 -22.66 -19.57
N GLN A 29 -19.21 -21.99 -19.81
CA GLN A 29 -20.12 -21.58 -18.72
C GLN A 29 -20.62 -22.76 -17.89
N SER A 30 -20.87 -23.92 -18.55
CA SER A 30 -21.23 -25.15 -17.87
C SER A 30 -20.15 -25.64 -16.93
N ASN A 31 -18.88 -25.58 -17.34
CA ASN A 31 -17.75 -25.97 -16.49
C ASN A 31 -17.65 -25.07 -15.25
N ILE A 32 -17.71 -23.75 -15.42
CA ILE A 32 -17.70 -22.78 -14.31
C ILE A 32 -18.86 -23.05 -13.33
N SER A 33 -20.09 -23.25 -13.86
CA SER A 33 -21.26 -23.53 -13.01
C SER A 33 -21.12 -24.84 -12.25
N THR A 34 -20.62 -25.90 -12.87
CA THR A 34 -20.43 -27.22 -12.22
C THR A 34 -19.39 -27.15 -11.13
N ARG A 35 -18.27 -26.44 -11.36
CA ARG A 35 -17.22 -26.26 -10.37
C ARG A 35 -17.67 -25.40 -9.19
N LEU A 36 -18.46 -24.34 -9.43
CA LEU A 36 -19.06 -23.56 -8.36
C LEU A 36 -19.99 -24.41 -7.48
N ILE A 37 -20.91 -25.16 -8.09
CA ILE A 37 -21.83 -26.05 -7.36
C ILE A 37 -21.06 -27.11 -6.56
N LYS A 38 -19.99 -27.68 -7.13
CA LYS A 38 -19.12 -28.63 -6.41
C LYS A 38 -18.50 -27.98 -5.18
N LEU A 39 -17.99 -26.74 -5.30
CA LEU A 39 -17.39 -25.99 -4.21
C LEU A 39 -18.42 -25.66 -3.12
N GLU A 40 -19.59 -25.15 -3.49
CA GLU A 40 -20.69 -24.84 -2.58
C GLU A 40 -21.17 -26.09 -1.81
N ASN A 41 -21.28 -27.23 -2.48
CA ASN A 41 -21.65 -28.51 -1.86
C ASN A 41 -20.57 -29.01 -0.87
N GLU A 42 -19.27 -28.83 -1.20
CA GLU A 42 -18.18 -29.28 -0.35
C GLU A 42 -18.15 -28.52 0.99
N PHE A 43 -18.51 -27.23 0.99
CA PHE A 43 -18.57 -26.39 2.16
C PHE A 43 -19.98 -26.33 2.78
N ASN A 44 -20.96 -26.95 2.14
CA ASN A 44 -22.37 -26.89 2.54
C ASN A 44 -22.86 -25.45 2.73
N GLU A 45 -22.42 -24.55 1.84
CA GLU A 45 -22.72 -23.12 1.82
C GLU A 45 -23.04 -22.66 0.40
N VAL A 46 -23.95 -21.71 0.27
CA VAL A 46 -24.21 -21.02 -1.00
C VAL A 46 -23.45 -19.70 -0.99
N PHE A 47 -22.67 -19.46 -2.03
CA PHE A 47 -21.86 -18.25 -2.14
C PHE A 47 -22.50 -17.17 -3.00
N PHE A 48 -23.24 -17.60 -4.05
CA PHE A 48 -23.84 -16.66 -4.99
C PHE A 48 -25.29 -17.04 -5.29
N THR A 49 -26.15 -16.02 -5.43
CA THR A 49 -27.48 -16.18 -5.99
C THR A 49 -27.53 -15.67 -7.43
N ARG A 50 -28.29 -16.36 -8.29
CA ARG A 50 -28.49 -15.93 -9.68
C ARG A 50 -29.59 -14.88 -9.75
N THR A 51 -29.30 -13.76 -10.38
CA THR A 51 -30.26 -12.68 -10.65
C THR A 51 -30.36 -12.41 -12.15
N LYS A 52 -31.32 -11.58 -12.54
CA LYS A 52 -31.45 -11.16 -13.96
C LYS A 52 -30.23 -10.36 -14.45
N SER A 53 -29.49 -9.73 -13.54
CA SER A 53 -28.31 -8.90 -13.84
C SER A 53 -26.98 -9.63 -13.66
N GLY A 54 -26.98 -10.90 -13.25
CA GLY A 54 -25.75 -11.69 -13.02
C GLY A 54 -25.77 -12.45 -11.70
N LEU A 55 -24.65 -12.44 -10.99
CA LEU A 55 -24.51 -13.06 -9.68
C LEU A 55 -24.53 -12.00 -8.57
N GLU A 56 -25.30 -12.27 -7.53
CA GLU A 56 -25.30 -11.52 -6.28
C GLU A 56 -24.44 -12.26 -5.25
N ILE A 57 -23.57 -11.52 -4.57
CA ILE A 57 -22.62 -12.03 -3.58
C ILE A 57 -23.33 -12.18 -2.23
N LEU A 58 -23.25 -13.35 -1.62
CA LEU A 58 -23.80 -13.60 -0.29
C LEU A 58 -22.75 -13.35 0.81
N PRO A 59 -23.16 -13.13 2.09
CA PRO A 59 -22.21 -12.93 3.20
C PRO A 59 -21.23 -14.09 3.43
N SER A 60 -21.64 -15.33 3.09
CA SER A 60 -20.77 -16.51 3.08
C SER A 60 -19.63 -16.37 2.07
N ALA A 61 -19.92 -15.80 0.90
CA ALA A 61 -18.91 -15.54 -0.12
C ALA A 61 -17.87 -14.51 0.35
N GLU A 62 -18.28 -13.43 1.02
CA GLU A 62 -17.31 -12.45 1.53
C GLU A 62 -16.32 -13.08 2.52
N ARG A 63 -16.81 -13.94 3.39
CA ARG A 63 -15.96 -14.70 4.32
C ARG A 63 -15.02 -15.65 3.59
N PHE A 64 -15.55 -16.42 2.63
CA PHE A 64 -14.76 -17.36 1.85
C PHE A 64 -13.69 -16.67 1.00
N MET A 65 -13.97 -15.48 0.46
CA MET A 65 -13.03 -14.70 -0.36
C MET A 65 -11.72 -14.39 0.37
N SER A 66 -11.79 -14.12 1.68
CA SER A 66 -10.60 -13.85 2.47
C SER A 66 -9.64 -15.06 2.55
N TYR A 67 -10.19 -16.26 2.62
CA TYR A 67 -9.41 -17.51 2.60
C TYR A 67 -8.98 -17.90 1.17
N ALA A 68 -9.86 -17.69 0.19
CA ALA A 68 -9.54 -17.97 -1.21
C ALA A 68 -8.31 -17.19 -1.69
N LEU A 69 -8.22 -15.90 -1.34
CA LEU A 69 -7.05 -15.06 -1.65
C LEU A 69 -5.77 -15.56 -0.95
N GLN A 70 -5.86 -16.03 0.28
CA GLN A 70 -4.71 -16.57 0.99
C GLN A 70 -4.23 -17.88 0.35
N ILE A 71 -5.14 -18.78 -0.03
CA ILE A 71 -4.80 -20.05 -0.67
C ILE A 71 -4.14 -19.80 -2.05
N ASP A 72 -4.70 -18.89 -2.86
CA ASP A 72 -4.12 -18.53 -4.16
C ASP A 72 -2.73 -17.91 -3.99
N GLN A 73 -2.55 -17.04 -3.00
CA GLN A 73 -1.24 -16.46 -2.69
C GLN A 73 -0.21 -17.53 -2.29
N ILE A 74 -0.56 -18.41 -1.35
CA ILE A 74 0.35 -19.51 -0.93
C ILE A 74 0.69 -20.41 -2.11
N SER A 75 -0.26 -20.67 -3.00
CA SER A 75 -0.02 -21.45 -4.22
C SER A 75 0.97 -20.76 -5.15
N ASN A 76 0.83 -19.44 -5.35
CA ASN A 76 1.74 -18.67 -6.19
C ASN A 76 3.14 -18.62 -5.57
N ASP A 77 3.24 -18.39 -4.25
CA ASP A 77 4.51 -18.40 -3.51
C ASP A 77 5.24 -19.75 -3.66
N LEU A 78 4.48 -20.86 -3.63
CA LEU A 78 5.04 -22.21 -3.85
C LEU A 78 5.59 -22.35 -5.28
N TYR A 79 4.87 -21.88 -6.29
CA TYR A 79 5.36 -21.89 -7.67
C TYR A 79 6.60 -21.02 -7.83
N ASP A 80 6.61 -19.83 -7.22
CA ASP A 80 7.72 -18.89 -7.27
C ASP A 80 8.96 -19.47 -6.58
N GLU A 81 8.79 -20.19 -5.48
CA GLU A 81 9.90 -20.82 -4.75
C GLU A 81 10.54 -21.98 -5.53
N PHE A 82 9.74 -22.80 -6.22
CA PHE A 82 10.21 -24.05 -6.81
C PHE A 82 10.32 -24.05 -8.34
N CYS A 83 9.62 -23.15 -9.05
CA CYS A 83 9.54 -23.20 -10.51
C CYS A 83 10.30 -22.07 -11.23
N VAL A 84 10.74 -21.03 -10.53
CA VAL A 84 11.36 -19.86 -11.15
C VAL A 84 12.80 -19.67 -10.70
N GLY A 85 13.73 -19.83 -11.63
CA GLY A 85 15.18 -19.65 -11.41
C GLY A 85 15.65 -18.20 -11.26
N ASN A 86 14.74 -17.21 -11.24
CA ASN A 86 15.00 -15.80 -10.93
C ASN A 86 13.90 -15.33 -9.97
N LYS A 87 14.19 -15.30 -8.69
CA LYS A 87 13.29 -14.70 -7.69
C LYS A 87 13.15 -13.22 -7.97
N GLU A 88 11.99 -12.83 -8.49
CA GLU A 88 11.60 -11.42 -8.53
C GLU A 88 11.38 -10.96 -7.09
N THR A 89 12.07 -9.88 -6.69
CA THR A 89 11.99 -9.37 -5.32
C THR A 89 10.76 -8.48 -5.18
N ASN A 90 9.85 -8.81 -4.28
CA ASN A 90 8.67 -7.99 -3.98
C ASN A 90 8.99 -6.94 -2.92
N ILE A 91 9.04 -5.69 -3.32
CA ILE A 91 9.35 -4.55 -2.45
C ILE A 91 8.09 -3.71 -2.24
N ALA A 92 7.69 -3.51 -1.00
CA ALA A 92 6.50 -2.74 -0.70
C ALA A 92 6.78 -1.54 0.22
N SER A 93 6.02 -0.46 0.01
CA SER A 93 6.15 0.78 0.78
C SER A 93 4.83 1.55 0.86
N THR A 94 4.79 2.61 1.69
CA THR A 94 3.73 3.63 1.60
C THR A 94 3.99 4.56 0.42
N GLN A 95 2.96 5.27 -0.06
CA GLN A 95 3.08 6.18 -1.22
C GLN A 95 4.22 7.19 -1.09
N LEU A 96 4.39 7.75 0.09
CA LEU A 96 5.41 8.76 0.33
C LEU A 96 6.83 8.17 0.27
N LEU A 97 7.05 7.03 0.92
CA LEU A 97 8.34 6.37 0.93
C LEU A 97 8.66 5.70 -0.41
N SER A 98 7.65 5.23 -1.15
CA SER A 98 7.85 4.70 -2.50
C SER A 98 8.43 5.77 -3.42
N ARG A 99 7.94 7.01 -3.35
CA ARG A 99 8.47 8.13 -4.14
C ARG A 99 9.95 8.43 -3.81
N LEU A 100 10.36 8.23 -2.55
CA LEU A 100 11.74 8.47 -2.13
C LEU A 100 12.70 7.34 -2.51
N TYR A 101 12.28 6.09 -2.38
CA TYR A 101 13.19 4.95 -2.40
C TYR A 101 13.04 4.05 -3.63
N PHE A 102 11.85 3.93 -4.24
CA PHE A 102 11.66 3.03 -5.38
C PHE A 102 12.49 3.37 -6.60
N PRO A 103 12.68 4.66 -7.00
CA PRO A 103 13.53 4.98 -8.14
C PRO A 103 14.96 4.51 -7.98
N PHE A 104 15.49 4.53 -6.74
CA PHE A 104 16.81 4.02 -6.44
C PHE A 104 16.84 2.49 -6.43
N LEU A 105 15.91 1.85 -5.74
CA LEU A 105 15.86 0.38 -5.63
C LEU A 105 15.65 -0.28 -6.98
N TYR A 106 14.83 0.30 -7.85
CA TYR A 106 14.65 -0.20 -9.21
C TYR A 106 15.93 -0.14 -10.06
N LYS A 107 16.75 0.89 -9.87
CA LYS A 107 18.06 0.97 -10.53
C LYS A 107 19.03 -0.13 -10.06
N CYS A 108 18.92 -0.53 -8.80
CA CYS A 108 19.75 -1.59 -8.23
C CYS A 108 19.25 -3.00 -8.59
N ASN A 109 17.95 -3.16 -8.81
CA ASN A 109 17.33 -4.44 -9.17
C ASN A 109 16.15 -4.22 -10.14
N THR A 110 16.39 -4.41 -11.43
CA THR A 110 15.39 -4.23 -12.49
C THR A 110 14.31 -5.31 -12.51
N SER A 111 14.51 -6.42 -11.80
CA SER A 111 13.53 -7.52 -11.64
C SER A 111 12.68 -7.37 -10.38
N ALA A 112 12.73 -6.22 -9.69
CA ALA A 112 11.92 -6.00 -8.51
C ALA A 112 10.49 -5.60 -8.87
N HIS A 113 9.52 -6.21 -8.18
CA HIS A 113 8.12 -5.78 -8.17
C HIS A 113 7.89 -4.76 -7.07
N LEU A 114 7.43 -3.57 -7.44
CA LEU A 114 7.27 -2.43 -6.54
C LEU A 114 5.79 -2.23 -6.19
N HIS A 115 5.46 -2.37 -4.91
CA HIS A 115 4.09 -2.28 -4.40
C HIS A 115 3.90 -1.08 -3.50
N THR A 116 2.81 -0.33 -3.70
CA THR A 116 2.44 0.77 -2.83
C THR A 116 1.15 0.44 -2.08
N THR A 117 1.18 0.50 -0.75
CA THR A 117 0.02 0.14 0.06
C THR A 117 -0.02 0.89 1.40
N SER A 118 -1.07 0.67 2.22
CA SER A 118 -1.19 1.29 3.55
C SER A 118 -0.27 0.63 4.58
N THR A 119 0.11 1.36 5.63
CA THR A 119 0.98 0.88 6.70
C THR A 119 0.51 -0.46 7.31
N LYS A 120 -0.80 -0.62 7.51
CA LYS A 120 -1.37 -1.86 8.06
C LYS A 120 -1.22 -3.06 7.11
N LYS A 121 -1.37 -2.84 5.81
CA LYS A 121 -1.21 -3.91 4.80
C LYS A 121 0.26 -4.27 4.60
N LEU A 122 1.20 -3.32 4.77
CA LEU A 122 2.64 -3.60 4.69
C LEU A 122 3.06 -4.67 5.71
N SER A 123 2.77 -4.46 7.00
CA SER A 123 3.15 -5.41 8.05
C SER A 123 2.54 -6.79 7.81
N ARG A 124 1.23 -6.85 7.49
CA ARG A 124 0.57 -8.13 7.19
C ARG A 124 1.15 -8.83 5.97
N GLY A 125 1.41 -8.09 4.89
CA GLY A 125 1.99 -8.66 3.67
C GLY A 125 3.40 -9.20 3.90
N PHE A 126 4.19 -8.54 4.75
CA PHE A 126 5.52 -9.00 5.13
C PHE A 126 5.47 -10.25 6.03
N GLU A 127 4.61 -10.27 7.05
CA GLU A 127 4.37 -11.45 7.91
C GLU A 127 3.91 -12.66 7.10
N ASN A 128 3.07 -12.44 6.09
CA ASN A 128 2.58 -13.48 5.20
C ASN A 128 3.54 -13.79 4.03
N LYS A 129 4.78 -13.25 4.04
CA LYS A 129 5.80 -13.44 3.01
C LYS A 129 5.36 -13.03 1.59
N ILE A 130 4.37 -12.13 1.48
CA ILE A 130 3.96 -11.52 0.20
C ILE A 130 5.01 -10.51 -0.27
N PHE A 131 5.66 -9.84 0.67
CA PHE A 131 6.71 -8.86 0.43
C PHE A 131 8.02 -9.34 1.03
N ASP A 132 9.10 -9.25 0.26
CA ASP A 132 10.47 -9.60 0.66
C ASP A 132 11.15 -8.45 1.40
N ILE A 133 10.82 -7.24 1.00
CA ILE A 133 11.30 -6.00 1.62
C ILE A 133 10.11 -5.08 1.85
N ILE A 134 10.02 -4.49 3.04
CA ILE A 134 9.09 -3.38 3.30
C ILE A 134 9.82 -2.15 3.82
N ILE A 135 9.33 -0.97 3.39
CA ILE A 135 9.82 0.32 3.83
C ILE A 135 8.68 1.08 4.49
N THR A 136 8.84 1.45 5.76
CA THR A 136 7.76 2.04 6.55
C THR A 136 8.29 2.97 7.63
N HIS A 137 7.49 3.96 8.04
CA HIS A 137 7.76 4.75 9.25
C HIS A 137 7.25 4.07 10.53
N ALA A 138 6.45 3.02 10.42
CA ALA A 138 5.94 2.30 11.59
C ALA A 138 6.95 1.27 12.06
N LYS A 139 7.43 1.41 13.29
CA LYS A 139 8.23 0.36 13.92
C LYS A 139 7.34 -0.87 14.15
N ALA A 140 7.80 -2.02 13.71
CA ALA A 140 7.12 -3.30 13.88
C ALA A 140 8.07 -4.31 14.56
N ASN A 141 7.50 -5.19 15.36
CA ASN A 141 8.25 -6.29 15.97
C ASN A 141 7.89 -7.57 15.20
N PHE A 142 8.75 -7.95 14.29
CA PHE A 142 8.66 -9.21 13.56
C PHE A 142 9.41 -10.33 14.28
N GLU A 143 9.26 -11.56 13.81
CA GLU A 143 9.97 -12.72 14.35
C GLU A 143 11.49 -12.63 14.17
N LYS A 144 12.24 -13.54 14.85
CA LYS A 144 13.69 -13.43 15.09
C LYS A 144 14.61 -13.33 13.88
N ASP A 145 14.18 -13.71 12.69
CA ASP A 145 15.04 -13.77 11.51
C ASP A 145 14.92 -12.58 10.56
N VAL A 146 14.16 -11.55 10.97
CA VAL A 146 13.97 -10.36 10.17
C VAL A 146 15.09 -9.35 10.42
N ILE A 147 15.75 -8.93 9.34
CA ILE A 147 16.80 -7.90 9.38
C ILE A 147 16.13 -6.54 9.24
N CYS A 148 16.50 -5.61 10.13
CA CYS A 148 15.95 -4.26 10.14
C CYS A 148 17.08 -3.23 10.06
N TYR A 149 16.98 -2.33 9.07
CA TYR A 149 17.78 -1.10 9.01
C TYR A 149 16.90 0.09 9.39
N GLU A 150 17.48 1.07 10.02
CA GLU A 150 16.81 2.29 10.48
C GLU A 150 17.54 3.51 9.97
N LYS A 151 16.80 4.49 9.45
CA LYS A 151 17.32 5.76 8.95
C LYS A 151 16.41 6.89 9.37
N SER A 152 16.98 7.98 9.87
CA SER A 152 16.22 9.18 10.19
C SER A 152 16.01 10.04 8.96
N GLU A 153 14.77 10.43 8.69
CA GLU A 153 14.41 11.38 7.64
C GLU A 153 13.91 12.69 8.26
N VAL A 154 14.51 13.79 7.80
CA VAL A 154 14.09 15.12 8.21
C VAL A 154 12.78 15.48 7.52
N LEU A 155 11.84 15.96 8.30
CA LEU A 155 10.54 16.44 7.85
C LEU A 155 10.48 17.96 8.02
N CYS A 156 9.94 18.62 7.02
CA CYS A 156 9.69 20.07 7.05
C CYS A 156 8.23 20.34 6.66
N TRP A 157 7.74 21.47 7.09
CA TRP A 157 6.43 21.95 6.66
C TRP A 157 6.56 22.60 5.29
N ALA A 158 5.89 22.05 4.29
CA ALA A 158 5.95 22.51 2.91
C ALA A 158 4.75 23.41 2.61
N GLN A 159 5.00 24.48 1.89
CA GLN A 159 4.01 25.41 1.34
C GLN A 159 4.35 25.72 -0.13
N SER A 160 3.36 26.06 -0.94
CA SER A 160 3.62 26.55 -2.29
C SER A 160 4.26 27.94 -2.26
N LYS A 161 5.26 28.16 -3.15
CA LYS A 161 5.93 29.47 -3.31
C LYS A 161 4.95 30.62 -3.61
N GLN A 162 3.88 30.34 -4.31
CA GLN A 162 2.89 31.37 -4.64
C GLN A 162 2.17 31.97 -3.42
N PHE A 163 2.08 31.21 -2.32
CA PHE A 163 1.45 31.65 -1.08
C PHE A 163 2.48 32.13 -0.03
N ALA A 164 3.72 31.68 -0.12
CA ALA A 164 4.78 32.03 0.83
C ALA A 164 5.14 33.53 0.83
N ASN A 165 4.92 34.24 -0.30
CA ASN A 165 5.22 35.67 -0.46
C ASN A 165 3.98 36.57 -0.39
N GLY A 166 2.80 36.00 -0.04
CA GLY A 166 1.54 36.75 0.04
C GLY A 166 1.20 37.16 1.46
N ASP A 167 0.46 38.29 1.60
CA ASP A 167 -0.02 38.80 2.90
C ASP A 167 -1.18 37.95 3.50
N GLY A 168 -1.47 36.77 2.93
CA GLY A 168 -2.56 35.90 3.35
C GLY A 168 -2.12 34.90 4.44
N GLU A 169 -2.87 34.85 5.55
CA GLU A 169 -2.67 33.82 6.56
C GLU A 169 -2.83 32.40 5.97
N THR A 170 -1.99 31.46 6.39
CA THR A 170 -2.12 30.05 6.06
C THR A 170 -3.45 29.52 6.56
N THR A 171 -4.28 28.99 5.66
CA THR A 171 -5.70 28.71 5.95
C THR A 171 -5.96 27.30 6.45
N SER A 172 -5.08 26.35 6.19
CA SER A 172 -5.35 24.94 6.51
C SER A 172 -4.09 24.07 6.49
N ILE A 173 -4.23 22.90 7.08
CA ILE A 173 -3.19 21.86 7.11
C ILE A 173 -3.70 20.64 6.38
N ILE A 174 -2.88 20.10 5.50
CA ILE A 174 -3.22 18.89 4.74
C ILE A 174 -2.52 17.69 5.37
N VAL A 175 -3.28 16.65 5.68
CA VAL A 175 -2.79 15.39 6.28
C VAL A 175 -3.33 14.18 5.55
N SER A 176 -2.65 13.04 5.69
CA SER A 176 -3.17 11.76 5.21
C SER A 176 -4.45 11.37 5.95
N ARG A 177 -5.45 10.81 5.25
CA ARG A 177 -6.64 10.21 5.86
C ARG A 177 -6.33 8.93 6.64
N ASP A 178 -5.25 8.21 6.31
CA ASP A 178 -4.84 7.01 7.03
C ASP A 178 -4.48 7.34 8.48
N LYS A 179 -5.35 6.97 9.42
CA LYS A 179 -5.16 7.19 10.86
C LYS A 179 -3.96 6.42 11.43
N GLY A 180 -3.51 5.37 10.73
CA GLY A 180 -2.31 4.61 11.06
C GLY A 180 -1.01 5.25 10.58
N CYS A 181 -1.08 6.28 9.74
CA CYS A 181 0.10 6.94 9.15
C CYS A 181 0.93 7.66 10.23
N PRO A 182 2.22 7.31 10.43
CA PRO A 182 3.08 7.99 11.39
C PRO A 182 3.30 9.46 11.07
N LEU A 183 3.33 9.83 9.79
CA LEU A 183 3.45 11.21 9.36
C LEU A 183 2.24 12.06 9.80
N ARG A 184 1.02 11.49 9.69
CA ARG A 184 -0.19 12.12 10.23
C ARG A 184 -0.07 12.37 11.74
N LYS A 185 0.41 11.37 12.48
CA LYS A 185 0.60 11.51 13.93
C LYS A 185 1.62 12.60 14.25
N ALA A 186 2.73 12.65 13.52
CA ALA A 186 3.75 13.70 13.66
C ALA A 186 3.17 15.09 13.37
N SER A 187 2.34 15.22 12.31
CA SER A 187 1.65 16.48 12.00
C SER A 187 0.78 16.98 13.16
N PHE A 188 -0.05 16.09 13.73
CA PHE A 188 -0.91 16.49 14.86
C PHE A 188 -0.11 16.78 16.13
N SER A 189 0.98 16.06 16.39
CA SER A 189 1.86 16.35 17.54
C SER A 189 2.49 17.73 17.40
N ALA A 190 2.98 18.07 16.22
CA ALA A 190 3.55 19.41 15.95
C ALA A 190 2.51 20.51 16.13
N LEU A 191 1.29 20.33 15.58
CA LEU A 191 0.18 21.27 15.75
C LEU A 191 -0.17 21.54 17.23
N THR A 192 -0.18 20.47 18.02
CA THR A 192 -0.46 20.59 19.46
C THR A 192 0.62 21.38 20.17
N CYS A 193 1.89 21.18 19.82
CA CYS A 193 3.02 21.93 20.37
C CYS A 193 2.95 23.42 20.00
N GLU A 194 2.62 23.74 18.76
CA GLU A 194 2.53 25.12 18.24
C GLU A 194 1.19 25.80 18.59
N LYS A 195 0.29 25.11 19.31
CA LYS A 195 -1.08 25.61 19.68
C LYS A 195 -1.87 26.13 18.50
N SER A 196 -1.70 25.53 17.33
CA SER A 196 -2.40 25.95 16.11
C SER A 196 -3.78 25.33 16.02
N ASN A 197 -4.79 26.16 15.68
CA ASN A 197 -6.19 25.76 15.45
C ASN A 197 -6.54 25.74 13.96
N MET A 198 -5.58 25.58 13.06
CA MET A 198 -5.84 25.57 11.64
C MET A 198 -6.80 24.43 11.23
N PRO A 199 -7.74 24.66 10.32
CA PRO A 199 -8.57 23.64 9.73
C PRO A 199 -7.72 22.52 9.11
N VAL A 200 -8.17 21.25 9.25
CA VAL A 200 -7.47 20.09 8.76
C VAL A 200 -8.18 19.54 7.53
N ILE A 201 -7.45 19.37 6.43
CA ILE A 201 -7.90 18.73 5.20
C ILE A 201 -7.30 17.33 5.14
N GLU A 202 -8.15 16.30 5.04
CA GLU A 202 -7.73 14.91 4.95
C GLU A 202 -7.71 14.44 3.49
N VAL A 203 -6.60 13.85 3.05
CA VAL A 203 -6.42 13.34 1.68
C VAL A 203 -5.96 11.88 1.68
N ASP A 204 -6.29 11.17 0.60
CA ASP A 204 -5.95 9.75 0.45
C ASP A 204 -4.60 9.53 -0.24
N THR A 205 -4.16 10.49 -1.07
CA THR A 205 -2.95 10.31 -1.89
C THR A 205 -1.98 11.48 -1.74
N LEU A 206 -0.70 11.20 -1.94
CA LEU A 206 0.35 12.22 -1.96
C LEU A 206 0.14 13.21 -3.13
N ASP A 207 -0.28 12.72 -4.29
CA ASP A 207 -0.50 13.58 -5.46
C ASP A 207 -1.62 14.59 -5.22
N LEU A 208 -2.72 14.17 -4.56
CA LEU A 208 -3.77 15.09 -4.16
C LEU A 208 -3.27 16.11 -3.13
N MET A 209 -2.45 15.68 -2.16
CA MET A 209 -1.82 16.58 -1.19
C MET A 209 -0.99 17.66 -1.89
N LEU A 210 -0.10 17.27 -2.80
CA LEU A 210 0.74 18.21 -3.56
C LEU A 210 -0.10 19.13 -4.47
N SER A 211 -1.15 18.60 -5.08
CA SER A 211 -2.08 19.39 -5.89
C SER A 211 -2.80 20.45 -5.06
N LEU A 212 -3.28 20.12 -3.87
CA LEU A 212 -3.92 21.06 -2.96
C LEU A 212 -2.94 22.12 -2.43
N LEU A 213 -1.70 21.72 -2.08
CA LEU A 213 -0.67 22.70 -1.68
C LEU A 213 -0.42 23.76 -2.77
N ARG A 214 -0.55 23.38 -4.06
CA ARG A 214 -0.44 24.32 -5.19
C ARG A 214 -1.67 25.19 -5.37
N SER A 215 -2.84 24.73 -4.94
CA SER A 215 -4.11 25.38 -5.28
C SER A 215 -4.66 26.26 -4.18
N ILE A 216 -4.33 25.99 -2.93
CA ILE A 216 -4.85 26.73 -1.76
C ILE A 216 -3.72 27.07 -0.80
N ASN A 217 -3.87 28.17 -0.04
CA ASN A 217 -2.89 28.57 0.97
C ASN A 217 -2.92 27.61 2.15
N SER A 218 -2.10 26.55 2.08
CA SER A 218 -2.07 25.45 3.05
C SER A 218 -0.65 24.94 3.25
N VAL A 219 -0.47 24.18 4.31
CA VAL A 219 0.81 23.52 4.65
C VAL A 219 0.64 22.02 4.85
N ALA A 220 1.68 21.27 4.59
CA ALA A 220 1.75 19.84 4.91
C ALA A 220 3.14 19.46 5.40
N LEU A 221 3.21 18.51 6.34
CA LEU A 221 4.46 17.94 6.79
C LEU A 221 4.95 16.90 5.78
N LEU A 222 6.11 17.14 5.17
CA LEU A 222 6.70 16.28 4.13
C LEU A 222 8.18 16.01 4.42
N PRO A 223 8.74 14.89 3.95
CA PRO A 223 10.19 14.72 3.90
C PRO A 223 10.84 15.84 3.11
N GLN A 224 11.91 16.41 3.66
CA GLN A 224 12.65 17.51 3.03
C GLN A 224 13.10 17.20 1.60
N LYS A 225 13.44 15.92 1.33
CA LYS A 225 13.82 15.48 -0.02
C LYS A 225 12.68 15.58 -1.01
N ILE A 226 11.43 15.29 -0.60
CA ILE A 226 10.24 15.44 -1.47
C ILE A 226 10.00 16.92 -1.72
N MET A 227 9.99 17.74 -0.68
CA MET A 227 9.82 19.19 -0.84
C MET A 227 10.88 19.76 -1.81
N ASN A 228 12.16 19.40 -1.64
CA ASN A 228 13.24 19.89 -2.49
C ASN A 228 13.15 19.38 -3.96
N SER A 229 12.45 18.28 -4.20
CA SER A 229 12.21 17.80 -5.58
C SER A 229 11.09 18.55 -6.30
N GLU A 230 10.27 19.29 -5.58
CA GLU A 230 9.18 20.10 -6.10
C GLU A 230 9.65 21.57 -6.24
N ASN A 231 9.90 22.01 -7.47
CA ASN A 231 10.45 23.33 -7.77
C ASN A 231 9.60 24.51 -7.27
N ASP A 232 8.32 24.27 -7.03
CA ASP A 232 7.29 25.24 -6.63
C ASP A 232 6.96 25.22 -5.13
N MET A 233 7.71 24.45 -4.34
CA MET A 233 7.54 24.35 -2.89
C MET A 233 8.67 25.04 -2.14
N VAL A 234 8.36 25.52 -0.95
CA VAL A 234 9.29 26.09 0.04
C VAL A 234 8.94 25.63 1.44
N GLU A 235 9.88 25.76 2.34
CA GLU A 235 9.67 25.50 3.75
C GLU A 235 8.82 26.61 4.38
N PHE A 236 7.80 26.20 5.14
CA PHE A 236 7.00 27.08 5.97
C PHE A 236 7.68 27.21 7.34
N SER A 237 8.25 28.36 7.59
CA SER A 237 9.18 28.61 8.72
C SER A 237 8.51 28.84 10.07
N GLU A 238 7.18 28.99 10.11
CA GLU A 238 6.45 29.21 11.37
C GLU A 238 6.37 27.94 12.23
N PHE A 239 6.52 26.76 11.62
CA PHE A 239 6.53 25.48 12.33
C PHE A 239 7.91 24.85 12.30
N SER A 240 8.33 24.33 13.45
CA SER A 240 9.63 23.69 13.58
C SER A 240 9.72 22.40 12.75
N PRO A 241 10.86 22.14 12.08
CA PRO A 241 11.11 20.85 11.44
C PRO A 241 11.17 19.74 12.49
N THR A 242 10.85 18.52 12.07
CA THR A 242 10.91 17.33 12.91
C THR A 242 11.58 16.18 12.16
N SER A 243 11.69 15.02 12.77
CA SER A 243 12.22 13.84 12.11
C SER A 243 11.37 12.62 12.40
N LEU A 244 11.35 11.69 11.45
CA LEU A 244 10.80 10.37 11.63
C LEU A 244 11.78 9.31 11.17
N ASN A 245 11.82 8.18 11.89
CA ASN A 245 12.60 7.05 11.47
C ASN A 245 11.89 6.30 10.36
N VAL A 246 12.65 5.88 9.38
CA VAL A 246 12.24 4.96 8.32
C VAL A 246 12.87 3.62 8.62
N PHE A 247 12.06 2.59 8.64
CA PHE A 247 12.47 1.21 8.88
C PHE A 247 12.42 0.43 7.59
N PHE A 248 13.47 -0.32 7.30
CA PHE A 248 13.62 -1.21 6.17
C PHE A 248 13.73 -2.63 6.72
N TYR A 249 12.71 -3.42 6.49
CA TYR A 249 12.67 -4.82 6.94
C TYR A 249 12.88 -5.75 5.76
N CYS A 250 13.76 -6.72 5.92
CA CYS A 250 14.07 -7.75 4.93
C CYS A 250 13.92 -9.15 5.54
N ASN A 251 13.40 -10.08 4.77
CA ASN A 251 13.20 -11.46 5.20
C ASN A 251 14.41 -12.38 4.93
N SER A 252 15.45 -11.90 4.22
CA SER A 252 16.69 -12.64 3.96
C SER A 252 17.90 -11.73 3.81
N LYS A 253 19.11 -12.29 3.98
CA LYS A 253 20.37 -11.58 3.76
C LYS A 253 20.55 -11.14 2.30
N GLU A 254 20.07 -11.93 1.36
CA GLU A 254 20.13 -11.62 -0.06
C GLU A 254 19.37 -10.33 -0.39
N HIS A 255 18.16 -10.18 0.15
CA HIS A 255 17.36 -8.97 0.00
C HIS A 255 17.98 -7.75 0.70
N CYS A 256 18.76 -7.96 1.77
CA CYS A 256 19.48 -6.87 2.45
C CYS A 256 20.54 -6.22 1.58
N MET A 257 21.21 -6.98 0.70
CA MET A 257 22.24 -6.44 -0.20
C MET A 257 21.67 -5.37 -1.12
N LEU A 258 20.38 -5.43 -1.47
CA LEU A 258 19.69 -4.40 -2.25
C LEU A 258 19.58 -3.07 -1.49
N LEU A 259 19.61 -3.11 -0.17
CA LEU A 259 19.51 -1.93 0.70
C LEU A 259 20.85 -1.34 1.09
N GLU A 260 21.95 -2.08 1.00
CA GLU A 260 23.29 -1.62 1.43
C GLU A 260 23.73 -0.29 0.80
N ASN A 261 23.33 -0.06 -0.44
CA ASN A 261 23.63 1.19 -1.14
C ASN A 261 22.74 2.37 -0.72
N LEU A 262 21.76 2.18 0.18
CA LEU A 262 20.91 3.23 0.74
C LEU A 262 21.48 3.84 2.02
N PHE A 263 22.40 3.16 2.67
CA PHE A 263 23.05 3.51 3.93
C PHE A 263 24.52 3.79 3.73
#